data_0075fe4aea6d18fe7232d9fd3518d8ba
#
_entry.id   0075fe4aea6d18fe7232d9fd3518d8ba
#
_cell.length_a   1.000
_cell.length_b   1.000
_cell.length_c   1.000
_cell.angle_alpha   90.00
_cell.angle_beta   90.00
_cell.angle_gamma   90.00
#
_symmetry.space_group_name_H-M   'P 1'
#
loop_
_entity.id
_entity.type
_entity.pdbx_description
1 polymer ?
#
loop_
_entity_poly.entity_id
_entity_poly.type
_entity_poly.pdbx_seq_one_letter_code
_entity_poly.pdbx_strand_id
1 'polypeptide(L)'
;MSTPAVELRGVGKRFQRHADRRSTLKERIVRGRSKQTQDFWALRDISLAIPRGSVYGIIGHNGSGKSTLLKLMTGIYRPTEGSIATDGRVAALIELGAGFHPDMTGRENIKLNGSILGLPRNEIENSIDTIIDFSGLREFIDDPVKNYSSGMYVRLGFSVAVHMRPDILLVDEVLAVGDEEFQRKCFDHLYTLRREGRTIVVVSHGLGQLEGLCDEVAWLDHGAVQSVGGATDTISAYLTQVNADETMAGAAVAAERGDNSARAGNGIVRCTSARLMDESGNALQHAETGRTFGLEVQLTCHERILGPNLRFAMQHESGALVTMMSNHRLGYDFGYIEGDKTVTAFLTDNPLLPGRYRVHIDIFDHTGSVLIDNWDDAVEFTVRSGRGEIGQGFVELPYTYSIS
;
A
#
# COMPACT_ATOMS: atom_id res chain seq x y z
N MET A 1 1.72 32.48 7.88
CA MET A 1 1.88 31.02 7.77
C MET A 1 1.22 30.40 9.00
N SER A 2 0.28 29.50 8.84
CA SER A 2 -0.39 28.83 9.97
C SER A 2 0.63 27.93 10.70
N THR A 3 0.55 27.87 12.02
CA THR A 3 1.39 26.98 12.84
C THR A 3 1.11 25.52 12.43
N PRO A 4 2.13 24.68 12.16
CA PRO A 4 1.93 23.28 11.82
C PRO A 4 1.31 22.52 13.00
N ALA A 5 0.53 21.47 12.72
CA ALA A 5 -0.03 20.61 13.75
C ALA A 5 1.05 19.75 14.42
N VAL A 6 2.03 19.29 13.64
CA VAL A 6 3.22 18.56 14.12
C VAL A 6 4.45 19.17 13.47
N GLU A 7 5.45 19.52 14.28
CA GLU A 7 6.72 20.00 13.81
C GLU A 7 7.86 19.18 14.39
N LEU A 8 8.70 18.64 13.51
CA LEU A 8 9.92 17.92 13.85
C LEU A 8 11.12 18.73 13.38
N ARG A 9 12.12 18.95 14.24
CA ARG A 9 13.32 19.72 13.93
C ARG A 9 14.56 18.92 14.28
N GLY A 10 15.29 18.45 13.26
CA GLY A 10 16.52 17.69 13.40
C GLY A 10 16.40 16.45 14.27
N VAL A 11 15.27 15.73 14.15
CA VAL A 11 14.95 14.62 15.04
C VAL A 11 15.77 13.39 14.69
N GLY A 12 16.54 12.91 15.67
CA GLY A 12 17.27 11.65 15.63
C GLY A 12 16.81 10.67 16.69
N LYS A 13 16.75 9.37 16.34
CA LYS A 13 16.48 8.30 17.29
C LYS A 13 17.49 7.18 17.19
N ARG A 14 18.22 6.96 18.28
CA ARG A 14 19.21 5.91 18.41
C ARG A 14 18.72 4.86 19.40
N PHE A 15 18.90 3.59 19.06
CA PHE A 15 18.70 2.45 19.93
C PHE A 15 20.03 1.74 20.21
N GLN A 16 20.17 1.21 21.42
CA GLN A 16 21.30 0.38 21.78
C GLN A 16 20.95 -1.08 21.57
N ARG A 17 21.66 -1.75 20.69
CA ARG A 17 21.52 -3.18 20.45
C ARG A 17 22.45 -3.92 21.40
N HIS A 18 21.90 -4.57 22.42
CA HIS A 18 22.66 -5.50 23.23
C HIS A 18 22.85 -6.79 22.43
N ALA A 19 24.07 -7.10 22.05
CA ALA A 19 24.37 -8.39 21.49
C ALA A 19 24.25 -9.44 22.62
N ASP A 20 23.06 -10.04 22.73
CA ASP A 20 22.81 -11.16 23.65
C ASP A 20 23.51 -12.41 23.09
N ARG A 21 24.83 -12.50 23.29
CA ARG A 21 25.49 -13.78 23.29
C ARG A 21 25.15 -14.47 24.60
N ARG A 22 24.38 -15.55 24.55
CA ARG A 22 24.24 -16.53 25.63
C ARG A 22 25.64 -17.03 25.99
N SER A 23 26.40 -16.23 26.75
CA SER A 23 27.70 -16.65 27.24
C SER A 23 27.44 -17.47 28.52
N THR A 24 27.92 -18.71 28.51
CA THR A 24 27.97 -19.56 29.69
C THR A 24 28.72 -18.84 30.80
N LEU A 25 28.37 -19.13 32.05
CA LEU A 25 29.02 -18.55 33.27
C LEU A 25 30.56 -18.62 33.20
N LYS A 26 31.14 -19.64 32.57
CA LYS A 26 32.59 -19.80 32.34
C LYS A 26 33.19 -18.75 31.39
N GLU A 27 32.46 -18.34 30.32
CA GLU A 27 32.96 -17.31 29.40
C GLU A 27 32.92 -15.89 29.99
N ARG A 28 32.01 -15.64 30.97
CA ARG A 28 31.94 -14.35 31.68
C ARG A 28 33.14 -14.11 32.59
N ILE A 29 33.76 -15.16 33.10
CA ILE A 29 34.93 -15.07 34.02
C ILE A 29 36.23 -14.88 33.23
N VAL A 30 36.34 -15.48 32.03
CA VAL A 30 37.59 -15.49 31.26
C VAL A 30 37.73 -14.26 30.33
N ARG A 31 36.64 -13.67 29.87
CA ARG A 31 36.63 -12.58 28.86
C ARG A 31 36.14 -11.24 29.41
N GLY A 32 36.51 -10.75 30.51
CA GLY A 32 36.21 -9.41 30.98
C GLY A 32 34.96 -8.74 30.35
N ARG A 33 34.18 -7.93 31.04
CA ARG A 33 32.97 -7.22 30.60
C ARG A 33 33.25 -6.30 29.41
N SER A 34 33.44 -6.81 28.20
CA SER A 34 33.30 -6.01 26.96
C SER A 34 31.84 -6.09 26.49
N LYS A 35 31.02 -5.15 27.00
CA LYS A 35 29.71 -4.87 26.38
C LYS A 35 29.98 -4.20 25.04
N GLN A 36 30.07 -4.94 23.95
CA GLN A 36 29.93 -4.37 22.62
C GLN A 36 28.45 -4.03 22.41
N THR A 37 28.04 -2.85 22.84
CA THR A 37 26.81 -2.21 22.46
C THR A 37 27.04 -1.63 21.05
N GLN A 38 26.34 -2.15 20.05
CA GLN A 38 26.24 -1.49 18.74
C GLN A 38 25.07 -0.52 18.78
N ASP A 39 25.36 0.75 18.59
CA ASP A 39 24.34 1.77 18.44
C ASP A 39 23.75 1.68 17.03
N PHE A 40 22.42 1.64 16.97
CA PHE A 40 21.66 1.64 15.73
C PHE A 40 20.81 2.90 15.66
N TRP A 41 21.00 3.69 14.60
CA TRP A 41 20.17 4.85 14.34
C TRP A 41 18.95 4.43 13.49
N ALA A 42 17.77 4.52 14.12
CA ALA A 42 16.52 4.28 13.42
C ALA A 42 16.04 5.50 12.62
N LEU A 43 16.39 6.70 13.10
CA LEU A 43 16.09 7.98 12.42
C LEU A 43 17.27 8.92 12.60
N ARG A 44 17.55 9.73 11.57
CA ARG A 44 18.63 10.74 11.58
C ARG A 44 18.14 12.02 10.92
N ASP A 45 18.28 13.13 11.63
CA ASP A 45 18.05 14.49 11.13
C ASP A 45 16.70 14.69 10.42
N ILE A 46 15.63 14.14 11.02
CA ILE A 46 14.28 14.28 10.45
C ILE A 46 13.74 15.66 10.78
N SER A 47 13.45 16.43 9.72
CA SER A 47 12.79 17.73 9.81
C SER A 47 11.56 17.74 8.94
N LEU A 48 10.37 17.81 9.55
CA LEU A 48 9.06 17.77 8.90
C LEU A 48 8.12 18.76 9.57
N ALA A 49 7.27 19.41 8.78
CA ALA A 49 6.19 20.26 9.25
C ALA A 49 4.88 19.77 8.65
N ILE A 50 4.00 19.20 9.48
CA ILE A 50 2.71 18.68 9.05
C ILE A 50 1.67 19.78 9.21
N PRO A 51 1.04 20.24 8.11
CA PRO A 51 0.06 21.32 8.17
C PRO A 51 -1.18 20.90 8.97
N ARG A 52 -1.79 21.90 9.64
CA ARG A 52 -3.06 21.66 10.35
C ARG A 52 -4.19 21.38 9.36
N GLY A 53 -5.00 20.37 9.64
CA GLY A 53 -6.16 19.99 8.82
C GLY A 53 -5.81 19.24 7.54
N SER A 54 -4.53 18.88 7.33
CA SER A 54 -4.10 18.05 6.19
C SER A 54 -4.10 16.56 6.53
N VAL A 55 -4.19 15.75 5.49
CA VAL A 55 -3.88 14.31 5.54
C VAL A 55 -2.47 14.12 4.99
N TYR A 56 -1.58 13.64 5.84
CA TYR A 56 -0.15 13.52 5.57
C TYR A 56 0.28 12.05 5.55
N GLY A 57 0.81 11.60 4.42
CA GLY A 57 1.29 10.25 4.24
C GLY A 57 2.76 10.09 4.64
N ILE A 58 3.14 8.92 5.17
CA ILE A 58 4.54 8.54 5.36
C ILE A 58 4.76 7.19 4.69
N ILE A 59 5.62 7.16 3.69
CA ILE A 59 5.95 5.95 2.91
C ILE A 59 7.42 5.58 3.05
N GLY A 60 7.76 4.37 2.61
CA GLY A 60 9.12 3.83 2.59
C GLY A 60 9.12 2.32 2.84
N HIS A 61 10.25 1.67 2.56
CA HIS A 61 10.40 0.23 2.75
C HIS A 61 10.31 -0.21 4.23
N ASN A 62 10.21 -1.53 4.47
CA ASN A 62 10.26 -2.09 5.83
C ASN A 62 11.62 -1.78 6.48
N GLY A 63 11.58 -1.22 7.71
CA GLY A 63 12.79 -0.79 8.40
C GLY A 63 13.25 0.63 8.08
N SER A 64 12.55 1.40 7.24
CA SER A 64 12.91 2.80 6.93
C SER A 64 12.71 3.76 8.11
N GLY A 65 12.03 3.33 9.20
CA GLY A 65 11.86 4.15 10.41
C GLY A 65 10.43 4.68 10.65
N LYS A 66 9.45 4.38 9.77
CA LYS A 66 8.06 4.87 9.84
C LYS A 66 7.40 4.70 11.22
N SER A 67 7.34 3.47 11.73
CA SER A 67 6.73 3.19 13.04
C SER A 67 7.51 3.81 14.21
N THR A 68 8.84 3.98 14.06
CA THR A 68 9.65 4.72 15.04
C THR A 68 9.28 6.20 15.03
N LEU A 69 9.07 6.78 13.85
CA LEU A 69 8.65 8.17 13.69
C LEU A 69 7.28 8.42 14.31
N LEU A 70 6.30 7.54 14.04
CA LEU A 70 4.98 7.61 14.68
C LEU A 70 5.08 7.52 16.22
N LYS A 71 5.89 6.59 16.76
CA LYS A 71 6.08 6.45 18.21
C LYS A 71 6.76 7.65 18.85
N LEU A 72 7.54 8.40 18.10
CA LEU A 72 8.09 9.69 18.54
C LEU A 72 7.02 10.79 18.54
N MET A 73 6.19 10.88 17.51
CA MET A 73 5.10 11.87 17.42
C MET A 73 4.05 11.66 18.52
N THR A 74 3.83 10.41 18.97
CA THR A 74 2.92 10.09 20.10
C THR A 74 3.53 10.33 21.46
N GLY A 75 4.85 10.58 21.53
CA GLY A 75 5.57 10.69 22.80
C GLY A 75 5.87 9.36 23.49
N ILE A 76 5.53 8.19 22.88
CA ILE A 76 5.93 6.85 23.37
C ILE A 76 7.46 6.76 23.43
N TYR A 77 8.15 7.29 22.41
CA TYR A 77 9.58 7.46 22.44
C TYR A 77 9.96 8.94 22.59
N ARG A 78 11.04 9.19 23.30
CA ARG A 78 11.70 10.50 23.30
C ARG A 78 12.76 10.53 22.21
N PRO A 79 12.91 11.63 21.48
CA PRO A 79 14.01 11.78 20.53
C PRO A 79 15.36 11.72 21.26
N THR A 80 16.38 11.20 20.58
CA THR A 80 17.78 11.24 21.06
C THR A 80 18.40 12.59 20.75
N GLU A 81 18.03 13.17 19.61
CA GLU A 81 18.46 14.48 19.12
C GLU A 81 17.26 15.22 18.55
N GLY A 82 17.34 16.55 18.51
CA GLY A 82 16.28 17.41 17.98
C GLY A 82 15.07 17.56 18.90
N SER A 83 13.99 18.07 18.36
CA SER A 83 12.76 18.35 19.10
C SER A 83 11.51 18.07 18.26
N ILE A 84 10.42 17.72 18.95
CA ILE A 84 9.09 17.51 18.36
C ILE A 84 8.11 18.40 19.12
N ALA A 85 7.32 19.16 18.37
CA ALA A 85 6.21 19.95 18.88
C ALA A 85 4.91 19.49 18.24
N THR A 86 3.87 19.30 19.05
CA THR A 86 2.52 18.97 18.61
C THR A 86 1.56 20.03 19.14
N ASP A 87 0.66 20.53 18.29
CA ASP A 87 -0.33 21.53 18.67
C ASP A 87 -1.73 20.93 18.61
N GLY A 88 -2.19 20.37 19.74
CA GLY A 88 -3.47 19.71 19.90
C GLY A 88 -3.38 18.32 20.53
N ARG A 89 -4.55 17.69 20.70
CA ARG A 89 -4.68 16.33 21.24
C ARG A 89 -4.30 15.31 20.18
N VAL A 90 -3.35 14.43 20.51
CA VAL A 90 -2.89 13.35 19.62
C VAL A 90 -3.56 12.04 20.03
N ALA A 91 -4.21 11.38 19.08
CA ALA A 91 -4.60 9.97 19.22
C ALA A 91 -3.83 9.14 18.20
N ALA A 92 -3.51 7.91 18.60
CA ALA A 92 -2.71 7.02 17.74
C ALA A 92 -3.35 5.64 17.64
N LEU A 93 -3.42 5.14 16.41
CA LEU A 93 -3.87 3.77 16.09
C LEU A 93 -2.68 2.80 15.97
N ILE A 94 -1.55 3.09 16.61
CA ILE A 94 -0.32 2.28 16.51
C ILE A 94 -0.44 0.98 17.31
N GLU A 95 -1.12 1.03 18.45
CA GLU A 95 -1.36 -0.11 19.33
C GLU A 95 -2.84 -0.10 19.71
N LEU A 96 -3.69 -0.61 18.80
CA LEU A 96 -5.15 -0.65 19.01
C LEU A 96 -5.49 -1.41 20.28
N GLY A 97 -6.26 -0.76 21.16
CA GLY A 97 -6.58 -1.30 22.48
C GLY A 97 -5.47 -1.12 23.51
N ALA A 98 -4.39 -0.40 23.22
CA ALA A 98 -3.42 -0.01 24.24
C ALA A 98 -4.14 0.72 25.38
N GLY A 99 -3.94 0.24 26.62
CA GLY A 99 -4.65 0.73 27.80
C GLY A 99 -5.97 0.04 28.09
N PHE A 100 -6.41 -0.95 27.31
CA PHE A 100 -7.54 -1.78 27.68
C PHE A 100 -7.17 -2.71 28.83
N HIS A 101 -8.07 -2.77 29.84
CA HIS A 101 -7.93 -3.68 30.95
C HIS A 101 -8.69 -4.99 30.64
N PRO A 102 -8.02 -6.14 30.63
CA PRO A 102 -8.64 -7.40 30.15
C PRO A 102 -9.86 -7.85 30.96
N ASP A 103 -9.91 -7.55 32.26
CA ASP A 103 -11.02 -7.96 33.12
C ASP A 103 -12.19 -6.95 33.14
N MET A 104 -12.06 -5.80 32.51
CA MET A 104 -13.12 -4.80 32.35
C MET A 104 -13.95 -5.12 31.10
N THR A 105 -15.22 -4.70 31.12
CA THR A 105 -16.11 -4.77 29.97
C THR A 105 -15.69 -3.84 28.85
N GLY A 106 -16.22 -4.04 27.64
CA GLY A 106 -15.97 -3.12 26.53
C GLY A 106 -16.39 -1.68 26.87
N ARG A 107 -17.54 -1.51 27.52
CA ARG A 107 -18.06 -0.22 27.95
C ARG A 107 -17.13 0.46 28.99
N GLU A 108 -16.63 -0.28 29.95
CA GLU A 108 -15.68 0.24 30.95
C GLU A 108 -14.34 0.59 30.29
N ASN A 109 -13.89 -0.17 29.32
CA ASN A 109 -12.68 0.13 28.56
C ASN A 109 -12.82 1.38 27.68
N ILE A 110 -13.99 1.66 27.10
CA ILE A 110 -14.26 2.95 26.44
C ILE A 110 -14.06 4.11 27.43
N LYS A 111 -14.62 4.02 28.64
CA LYS A 111 -14.48 5.06 29.68
C LYS A 111 -13.04 5.22 30.15
N LEU A 112 -12.36 4.12 30.38
CA LEU A 112 -10.96 4.09 30.78
C LEU A 112 -10.08 4.76 29.72
N ASN A 113 -10.23 4.38 28.47
CA ASN A 113 -9.42 4.91 27.38
C ASN A 113 -9.67 6.40 27.14
N GLY A 114 -10.94 6.83 27.17
CA GLY A 114 -11.30 8.25 27.12
C GLY A 114 -10.66 9.07 28.25
N SER A 115 -10.60 8.51 29.46
CA SER A 115 -9.95 9.15 30.61
C SER A 115 -8.43 9.22 30.44
N ILE A 116 -7.78 8.19 29.90
CA ILE A 116 -6.35 8.17 29.57
C ILE A 116 -6.02 9.25 28.55
N LEU A 117 -6.88 9.44 27.54
CA LEU A 117 -6.76 10.49 26.51
C LEU A 117 -7.08 11.90 27.05
N GLY A 118 -7.42 12.03 28.34
CA GLY A 118 -7.66 13.31 29.00
C GLY A 118 -9.01 13.96 28.67
N LEU A 119 -9.99 13.18 28.21
CA LEU A 119 -11.31 13.69 27.89
C LEU A 119 -12.15 13.94 29.16
N PRO A 120 -12.95 15.01 29.18
CA PRO A 120 -13.93 15.24 30.24
C PRO A 120 -14.98 14.11 30.28
N ARG A 121 -15.44 13.77 31.49
CA ARG A 121 -16.39 12.68 31.68
C ARG A 121 -17.67 12.81 30.85
N ASN A 122 -18.19 14.02 30.70
CA ASN A 122 -19.37 14.28 29.87
C ASN A 122 -19.14 14.01 28.39
N GLU A 123 -17.96 14.31 27.83
CA GLU A 123 -17.60 13.98 26.45
C GLU A 123 -17.52 12.48 26.23
N ILE A 124 -16.92 11.76 27.19
CA ILE A 124 -16.83 10.31 27.17
C ILE A 124 -18.24 9.69 27.15
N GLU A 125 -19.09 10.07 28.11
CA GLU A 125 -20.46 9.51 28.23
C GLU A 125 -21.28 9.77 26.96
N ASN A 126 -21.15 10.95 26.34
CA ASN A 126 -21.85 11.31 25.10
C ASN A 126 -21.37 10.52 23.87
N SER A 127 -20.14 9.97 23.91
CA SER A 127 -19.56 9.24 22.80
C SER A 127 -19.77 7.72 22.87
N ILE A 128 -20.15 7.18 24.04
CA ILE A 128 -20.23 5.73 24.28
C ILE A 128 -21.11 5.03 23.25
N ASP A 129 -22.36 5.47 23.09
CA ASP A 129 -23.29 4.79 22.19
C ASP A 129 -22.84 4.85 20.73
N THR A 130 -22.27 5.97 20.30
CA THR A 130 -21.72 6.14 18.95
C THR A 130 -20.53 5.18 18.72
N ILE A 131 -19.66 5.03 19.72
CA ILE A 131 -18.53 4.09 19.66
C ILE A 131 -19.02 2.66 19.59
N ILE A 132 -20.01 2.29 20.39
CA ILE A 132 -20.60 0.95 20.41
C ILE A 132 -21.23 0.61 19.04
N ASP A 133 -22.01 1.54 18.49
CA ASP A 133 -22.67 1.34 17.20
C ASP A 133 -21.68 1.23 16.06
N PHE A 134 -20.66 2.09 16.05
CA PHE A 134 -19.62 2.03 15.04
C PHE A 134 -18.82 0.70 15.09
N SER A 135 -18.48 0.24 16.29
CA SER A 135 -17.76 -1.02 16.48
C SER A 135 -18.58 -2.25 16.08
N GLY A 136 -19.93 -2.16 16.10
CA GLY A 136 -20.83 -3.28 15.87
C GLY A 136 -20.82 -4.32 16.99
N LEU A 137 -20.39 -3.94 18.21
CA LEU A 137 -20.21 -4.85 19.35
C LEU A 137 -21.28 -4.71 20.42
N ARG A 138 -22.47 -4.16 20.09
CA ARG A 138 -23.55 -3.88 21.05
C ARG A 138 -23.94 -5.10 21.90
N GLU A 139 -23.98 -6.30 21.31
CA GLU A 139 -24.33 -7.52 22.02
C GLU A 139 -23.24 -7.98 23.02
N PHE A 140 -21.99 -7.63 22.79
CA PHE A 140 -20.84 -8.06 23.57
C PHE A 140 -20.24 -6.98 24.46
N ILE A 141 -20.80 -5.74 24.42
CA ILE A 141 -20.15 -4.57 25.01
C ILE A 141 -20.03 -4.64 26.54
N ASP A 142 -20.90 -5.40 27.17
CA ASP A 142 -20.93 -5.58 28.62
C ASP A 142 -20.17 -6.85 29.06
N ASP A 143 -19.53 -7.58 28.10
CA ASP A 143 -18.64 -8.69 28.39
C ASP A 143 -17.19 -8.19 28.63
N PRO A 144 -16.39 -8.87 29.49
CA PRO A 144 -14.97 -8.57 29.66
C PRO A 144 -14.19 -8.73 28.34
N VAL A 145 -13.32 -7.75 28.00
CA VAL A 145 -12.60 -7.76 26.71
C VAL A 145 -11.61 -8.92 26.54
N LYS A 146 -11.22 -9.61 27.62
CA LYS A 146 -10.45 -10.86 27.54
C LYS A 146 -11.17 -11.97 26.78
N ASN A 147 -12.50 -11.90 26.69
CA ASN A 147 -13.34 -12.86 25.97
C ASN A 147 -13.52 -12.48 24.48
N TYR A 148 -13.04 -11.30 24.07
CA TYR A 148 -13.17 -10.83 22.70
C TYR A 148 -12.24 -11.60 21.77
N SER A 149 -12.69 -11.83 20.54
CA SER A 149 -11.78 -12.22 19.47
C SER A 149 -10.80 -11.08 19.16
N SER A 150 -9.67 -11.38 18.50
CA SER A 150 -8.72 -10.36 18.08
C SER A 150 -9.37 -9.28 17.21
N GLY A 151 -10.30 -9.68 16.32
CA GLY A 151 -11.07 -8.74 15.48
C GLY A 151 -11.97 -7.83 16.32
N MET A 152 -12.72 -8.37 17.29
CA MET A 152 -13.57 -7.56 18.18
C MET A 152 -12.75 -6.55 18.99
N TYR A 153 -11.61 -7.01 19.52
CA TYR A 153 -10.70 -6.18 20.30
C TYR A 153 -10.20 -4.98 19.49
N VAL A 154 -9.77 -5.23 18.28
CA VAL A 154 -9.25 -4.20 17.38
C VAL A 154 -10.36 -3.27 16.87
N ARG A 155 -11.54 -3.80 16.54
CA ARG A 155 -12.71 -3.00 16.16
C ARG A 155 -13.11 -2.02 17.27
N LEU A 156 -13.12 -2.48 18.53
CA LEU A 156 -13.40 -1.59 19.66
C LEU A 156 -12.32 -0.52 19.81
N GLY A 157 -11.02 -0.92 19.78
CA GLY A 157 -9.90 0.00 19.91
C GLY A 157 -9.90 1.10 18.85
N PHE A 158 -10.12 0.73 17.58
CA PHE A 158 -10.26 1.70 16.49
C PHE A 158 -11.44 2.65 16.74
N SER A 159 -12.62 2.10 17.07
CA SER A 159 -13.83 2.90 17.30
C SER A 159 -13.65 3.92 18.41
N VAL A 160 -12.97 3.55 19.49
CA VAL A 160 -12.63 4.46 20.58
C VAL A 160 -11.74 5.60 20.08
N ALA A 161 -10.62 5.25 19.42
CA ALA A 161 -9.62 6.23 19.02
C ALA A 161 -10.16 7.29 18.05
N VAL A 162 -11.00 6.90 17.07
CA VAL A 162 -11.51 7.83 16.06
C VAL A 162 -12.68 8.69 16.56
N HIS A 163 -13.47 8.21 17.54
CA HIS A 163 -14.62 8.96 18.08
C HIS A 163 -14.27 9.87 19.26
N MET A 164 -13.06 9.78 19.80
CA MET A 164 -12.58 10.68 20.87
C MET A 164 -12.15 12.07 20.34
N ARG A 165 -12.49 12.40 19.09
CA ARG A 165 -12.30 13.70 18.43
C ARG A 165 -10.89 14.27 18.63
N PRO A 166 -9.84 13.56 18.23
CA PRO A 166 -8.48 14.08 18.31
C PRO A 166 -8.29 15.27 17.35
N ASP A 167 -7.37 16.17 17.69
CA ASP A 167 -6.93 17.22 16.77
C ASP A 167 -5.96 16.66 15.73
N ILE A 168 -5.19 15.64 16.13
CA ILE A 168 -4.20 14.94 15.32
C ILE A 168 -4.42 13.42 15.50
N LEU A 169 -4.73 12.73 14.40
CA LEU A 169 -4.88 11.27 14.38
C LEU A 169 -3.67 10.65 13.67
N LEU A 170 -2.95 9.78 14.35
CA LEU A 170 -1.83 9.02 13.80
C LEU A 170 -2.28 7.59 13.52
N VAL A 171 -2.17 7.16 12.27
CA VAL A 171 -2.64 5.88 11.78
C VAL A 171 -1.44 5.07 11.26
N ASP A 172 -1.17 3.92 11.88
CA ASP A 172 -0.21 2.95 11.37
C ASP A 172 -0.96 1.91 10.50
N GLU A 173 -0.31 1.11 9.72
CA GLU A 173 -0.79 0.06 8.80
C GLU A 173 -2.10 -0.67 9.15
N VAL A 174 -2.67 -0.36 10.29
CA VAL A 174 -3.83 -0.99 10.94
C VAL A 174 -5.16 -0.68 10.24
N LEU A 175 -5.17 0.06 9.10
CA LEU A 175 -6.42 0.29 8.34
C LEU A 175 -6.98 -0.99 7.69
N ALA A 176 -6.16 -2.04 7.58
CA ALA A 176 -6.56 -3.35 7.05
C ALA A 176 -7.17 -4.28 8.13
N VAL A 177 -7.75 -3.73 9.20
CA VAL A 177 -8.25 -4.49 10.34
C VAL A 177 -9.75 -4.75 10.25
N GLY A 178 -10.15 -5.97 10.66
CA GLY A 178 -11.54 -6.41 10.62
C GLY A 178 -11.92 -6.99 9.25
N ASP A 179 -13.21 -7.10 9.02
CA ASP A 179 -13.77 -7.50 7.73
C ASP A 179 -13.84 -6.30 6.75
N GLU A 180 -14.13 -6.59 5.48
CA GLU A 180 -14.24 -5.55 4.45
C GLU A 180 -15.27 -4.48 4.78
N GLU A 181 -16.37 -4.85 5.44
CA GLU A 181 -17.41 -3.89 5.84
C GLU A 181 -16.87 -2.89 6.86
N PHE A 182 -16.15 -3.39 7.88
CA PHE A 182 -15.56 -2.54 8.89
C PHE A 182 -14.44 -1.66 8.34
N GLN A 183 -13.59 -2.20 7.45
CA GLN A 183 -12.54 -1.42 6.77
C GLN A 183 -13.16 -0.26 5.99
N ARG A 184 -14.25 -0.49 5.25
CA ARG A 184 -14.97 0.56 4.52
C ARG A 184 -15.49 1.65 5.46
N LYS A 185 -16.10 1.26 6.60
CA LYS A 185 -16.54 2.21 7.65
C LYS A 185 -15.37 3.04 8.21
N CYS A 186 -14.19 2.42 8.38
CA CYS A 186 -13.00 3.12 8.82
C CYS A 186 -12.56 4.21 7.82
N PHE A 187 -12.48 3.88 6.53
CA PHE A 187 -12.13 4.85 5.49
C PHE A 187 -13.16 5.99 5.39
N ASP A 188 -14.45 5.68 5.40
CA ASP A 188 -15.52 6.68 5.36
C ASP A 188 -15.42 7.66 6.55
N HIS A 189 -15.05 7.14 7.73
CA HIS A 189 -14.85 7.98 8.91
C HIS A 189 -13.60 8.85 8.79
N LEU A 190 -12.49 8.35 8.22
CA LEU A 190 -11.30 9.17 7.96
C LEU A 190 -11.60 10.30 6.98
N TYR A 191 -12.38 10.05 5.93
CA TYR A 191 -12.85 11.11 5.03
C TYR A 191 -13.75 12.14 5.75
N THR A 192 -14.52 11.71 6.74
CA THR A 192 -15.32 12.62 7.57
C THR A 192 -14.42 13.50 8.44
N LEU A 193 -13.44 12.92 9.12
CA LEU A 193 -12.46 13.67 9.93
C LEU A 193 -11.66 14.67 9.08
N ARG A 194 -11.27 14.28 7.85
CA ARG A 194 -10.63 15.19 6.88
C ARG A 194 -11.52 16.40 6.58
N ARG A 195 -12.83 16.18 6.30
CA ARG A 195 -13.77 17.28 6.04
C ARG A 195 -13.99 18.17 7.26
N GLU A 196 -13.88 17.64 8.47
CA GLU A 196 -13.93 18.40 9.72
C GLU A 196 -12.63 19.19 9.99
N GLY A 197 -11.64 19.12 9.11
CA GLY A 197 -10.36 19.82 9.24
C GLY A 197 -9.45 19.24 10.31
N ARG A 198 -9.58 17.93 10.62
CA ARG A 198 -8.66 17.21 11.50
C ARG A 198 -7.37 16.89 10.77
N THR A 199 -6.26 16.93 11.49
CA THR A 199 -4.97 16.52 10.96
C THR A 199 -4.85 15.01 11.06
N ILE A 200 -4.51 14.33 9.96
CA ILE A 200 -4.36 12.88 9.93
C ILE A 200 -2.97 12.56 9.39
N VAL A 201 -2.20 11.73 10.09
CA VAL A 201 -0.93 11.19 9.60
C VAL A 201 -1.11 9.70 9.39
N VAL A 202 -0.89 9.24 8.17
CA VAL A 202 -1.11 7.84 7.77
C VAL A 202 0.19 7.20 7.34
N VAL A 203 0.51 6.04 7.92
CA VAL A 203 1.52 5.12 7.43
C VAL A 203 0.81 3.92 6.81
N SER A 204 1.04 3.62 5.55
CA SER A 204 0.46 2.47 4.87
C SER A 204 1.40 1.94 3.80
N HIS A 205 1.30 0.64 3.53
CA HIS A 205 1.91 0.01 2.36
C HIS A 205 1.00 0.07 1.11
N GLY A 206 -0.27 0.41 1.29
CA GLY A 206 -1.24 0.56 0.19
C GLY A 206 -1.09 1.92 -0.51
N LEU A 207 -0.08 2.07 -1.35
CA LEU A 207 0.26 3.35 -2.00
C LEU A 207 -0.90 3.98 -2.78
N GLY A 208 -1.70 3.17 -3.49
CA GLY A 208 -2.87 3.66 -4.22
C GLY A 208 -3.96 4.25 -3.31
N GLN A 209 -4.10 3.75 -2.07
CA GLN A 209 -5.03 4.31 -1.09
C GLN A 209 -4.51 5.65 -0.55
N LEU A 210 -3.19 5.76 -0.32
CA LEU A 210 -2.56 7.00 0.11
C LEU A 210 -2.65 8.09 -0.94
N GLU A 211 -2.49 7.75 -2.21
CA GLU A 211 -2.58 8.70 -3.33
C GLU A 211 -3.94 9.42 -3.38
N GLY A 212 -5.04 8.69 -3.12
CA GLY A 212 -6.38 9.26 -3.07
C GLY A 212 -6.74 9.97 -1.76
N LEU A 213 -6.05 9.66 -0.67
CA LEU A 213 -6.37 10.15 0.67
C LEU A 213 -5.50 11.34 1.10
N CYS A 214 -4.19 11.31 0.80
CA CYS A 214 -3.20 12.26 1.32
C CYS A 214 -3.09 13.52 0.47
N ASP A 215 -2.88 14.66 1.14
CA ASP A 215 -2.56 15.93 0.50
C ASP A 215 -1.06 16.00 0.19
N GLU A 216 -0.23 15.59 1.15
CA GLU A 216 1.22 15.52 1.05
C GLU A 216 1.74 14.17 1.57
N VAL A 217 2.90 13.78 1.07
CA VAL A 217 3.57 12.53 1.47
C VAL A 217 5.04 12.81 1.74
N ALA A 218 5.58 12.22 2.83
CA ALA A 218 7.01 12.14 3.08
C ALA A 218 7.50 10.72 2.77
N TRP A 219 8.53 10.61 1.96
CA TRP A 219 9.23 9.37 1.71
C TRP A 219 10.44 9.24 2.66
N LEU A 220 10.41 8.20 3.50
CA LEU A 220 11.51 7.82 4.38
C LEU A 220 12.30 6.66 3.78
N ASP A 221 13.61 6.81 3.80
CA ASP A 221 14.54 5.76 3.44
C ASP A 221 15.71 5.71 4.44
N HIS A 222 16.03 4.51 4.93
CA HIS A 222 17.13 4.28 5.89
C HIS A 222 17.20 5.28 7.05
N GLY A 223 16.04 5.69 7.57
CA GLY A 223 15.93 6.62 8.69
C GLY A 223 16.11 8.10 8.35
N ALA A 224 16.13 8.47 7.07
CA ALA A 224 16.19 9.84 6.59
C ALA A 224 15.00 10.18 5.68
N VAL A 225 14.63 11.46 5.58
CA VAL A 225 13.63 11.95 4.61
C VAL A 225 14.31 12.12 3.26
N GLN A 226 13.81 11.42 2.25
CA GLN A 226 14.31 11.53 0.86
C GLN A 226 13.59 12.65 0.10
N SER A 227 12.28 12.70 0.22
CA SER A 227 11.46 13.75 -0.39
C SER A 227 10.18 14.00 0.39
N VAL A 228 9.63 15.19 0.20
CA VAL A 228 8.31 15.61 0.69
C VAL A 228 7.63 16.38 -0.42
N GLY A 229 6.36 16.09 -0.67
CA GLY A 229 5.59 16.77 -1.71
C GLY A 229 4.18 16.24 -1.85
N GLY A 230 3.50 16.60 -2.92
CA GLY A 230 2.18 16.07 -3.25
C GLY A 230 2.17 14.55 -3.32
N ALA A 231 1.05 13.93 -2.95
CA ALA A 231 0.95 12.47 -2.82
C ALA A 231 1.35 11.75 -4.11
N THR A 232 0.76 12.11 -5.25
CA THR A 232 1.03 11.49 -6.56
C THR A 232 2.50 11.58 -6.95
N ASP A 233 3.11 12.76 -6.84
CA ASP A 233 4.51 12.98 -7.26
C ASP A 233 5.49 12.20 -6.39
N THR A 234 5.29 12.25 -5.06
CA THR A 234 6.20 11.58 -4.11
C THR A 234 6.08 10.07 -4.18
N ILE A 235 4.86 9.54 -4.33
CA ILE A 235 4.63 8.10 -4.50
C ILE A 235 5.23 7.62 -5.83
N SER A 236 5.06 8.37 -6.92
CA SER A 236 5.66 8.05 -8.22
C SER A 236 7.19 8.03 -8.16
N ALA A 237 7.80 9.01 -7.49
CA ALA A 237 9.26 9.06 -7.29
C ALA A 237 9.76 7.85 -6.47
N TYR A 238 9.04 7.49 -5.39
CA TYR A 238 9.34 6.31 -4.58
C TYR A 238 9.29 5.02 -5.40
N LEU A 239 8.20 4.80 -6.16
CA LEU A 239 8.06 3.63 -7.01
C LEU A 239 9.14 3.55 -8.09
N THR A 240 9.50 4.68 -8.69
CA THR A 240 10.58 4.76 -9.67
C THR A 240 11.92 4.30 -9.06
N GLN A 241 12.24 4.77 -7.84
CA GLN A 241 13.48 4.37 -7.15
C GLN A 241 13.47 2.88 -6.78
N VAL A 242 12.37 2.39 -6.20
CA VAL A 242 12.23 0.96 -5.83
C VAL A 242 12.40 0.07 -7.06
N ASN A 243 11.74 0.40 -8.17
CA ASN A 243 11.86 -0.34 -9.42
C ASN A 243 13.30 -0.27 -9.98
N ALA A 244 13.99 0.88 -9.87
CA ALA A 244 15.38 1.00 -10.30
C ALA A 244 16.32 0.13 -9.45
N ASP A 245 16.17 0.15 -8.13
CA ASP A 245 17.01 -0.66 -7.22
C ASP A 245 16.80 -2.16 -7.45
N GLU A 246 15.54 -2.59 -7.66
CA GLU A 246 15.22 -3.98 -7.99
C GLU A 246 15.71 -4.38 -9.38
N THR A 247 15.62 -3.48 -10.36
CA THR A 247 16.19 -3.72 -11.70
C THR A 247 17.70 -3.92 -11.62
N MET A 248 18.41 -3.11 -10.83
CA MET A 248 19.85 -3.27 -10.63
C MET A 248 20.18 -4.59 -9.91
N ALA A 249 19.43 -4.93 -8.86
CA ALA A 249 19.61 -6.21 -8.16
C ALA A 249 19.27 -7.41 -9.08
N GLY A 250 18.18 -7.32 -9.85
CA GLY A 250 17.76 -8.32 -10.82
C GLY A 250 18.76 -8.48 -11.97
N ALA A 251 19.32 -7.37 -12.48
CA ALA A 251 20.35 -7.42 -13.51
C ALA A 251 21.63 -8.13 -13.02
N ALA A 252 22.02 -7.93 -11.76
CA ALA A 252 23.15 -8.65 -11.17
C ALA A 252 22.88 -10.16 -11.09
N VAL A 253 21.69 -10.57 -10.65
CA VAL A 253 21.26 -11.98 -10.61
C VAL A 253 21.10 -12.57 -12.01
N ALA A 254 20.54 -11.81 -12.96
CA ALA A 254 20.39 -12.23 -14.36
C ALA A 254 21.75 -12.42 -15.04
N ALA A 255 22.72 -11.53 -14.76
CA ALA A 255 24.09 -11.68 -15.26
C ALA A 255 24.79 -12.96 -14.72
N GLU A 256 24.57 -13.31 -13.46
CA GLU A 256 25.04 -14.57 -12.86
C GLU A 256 24.39 -15.81 -13.52
N ARG A 257 23.12 -15.66 -14.00
CA ARG A 257 22.38 -16.73 -14.70
C ARG A 257 22.61 -16.75 -16.21
N GLY A 258 23.35 -15.79 -16.76
CA GLY A 258 23.64 -15.69 -18.21
C GLY A 258 22.48 -15.11 -19.05
N ASP A 259 21.51 -14.45 -18.42
CA ASP A 259 20.41 -13.75 -19.11
C ASP A 259 20.84 -12.33 -19.52
N ASN A 260 21.01 -12.12 -20.81
CA ASN A 260 21.43 -10.83 -21.41
C ASN A 260 20.23 -9.95 -21.84
N SER A 261 18.99 -10.23 -21.40
CA SER A 261 17.85 -9.39 -21.73
C SER A 261 17.97 -8.02 -21.04
N ALA A 262 17.91 -6.92 -21.81
CA ALA A 262 18.00 -5.55 -21.31
C ALA A 262 16.67 -5.05 -20.70
N ARG A 263 15.74 -5.97 -20.33
CA ARG A 263 14.42 -5.63 -19.80
C ARG A 263 14.47 -5.31 -18.31
N ALA A 264 13.62 -4.35 -17.89
CA ALA A 264 13.50 -3.95 -16.50
C ALA A 264 12.86 -5.04 -15.62
N GLY A 265 13.07 -4.97 -14.30
CA GLY A 265 12.53 -5.88 -13.29
C GLY A 265 13.55 -6.90 -12.77
N ASN A 266 13.19 -7.62 -11.70
CA ASN A 266 14.09 -8.56 -11.02
C ASN A 266 14.25 -9.92 -11.74
N GLY A 267 13.46 -10.19 -12.78
CA GLY A 267 13.58 -11.37 -13.63
C GLY A 267 13.23 -12.72 -13.00
N ILE A 268 12.61 -12.75 -11.82
CA ILE A 268 12.12 -13.99 -11.18
C ILE A 268 11.14 -14.71 -12.10
N VAL A 269 10.30 -13.95 -12.81
CA VAL A 269 9.45 -14.43 -13.90
C VAL A 269 9.80 -13.65 -15.15
N ARG A 270 9.95 -14.33 -16.29
CA ARG A 270 10.21 -13.71 -17.59
C ARG A 270 9.14 -14.11 -18.61
N CYS A 271 8.66 -13.12 -19.36
CA CYS A 271 7.90 -13.38 -20.58
C CYS A 271 8.86 -13.86 -21.66
N THR A 272 8.66 -15.07 -22.18
CA THR A 272 9.52 -15.66 -23.21
C THR A 272 8.95 -15.58 -24.60
N SER A 273 7.62 -15.54 -24.71
CA SER A 273 6.89 -15.43 -25.99
C SER A 273 5.54 -14.77 -25.77
N ALA A 274 5.12 -13.96 -26.72
CA ALA A 274 3.78 -13.38 -26.76
C ALA A 274 3.28 -13.38 -28.22
N ARG A 275 1.98 -13.74 -28.42
CA ARG A 275 1.35 -13.78 -29.75
C ARG A 275 -0.14 -13.55 -29.69
N LEU A 276 -0.71 -13.07 -30.82
CA LEU A 276 -2.15 -13.10 -31.03
C LEU A 276 -2.62 -14.48 -31.45
N MET A 277 -3.82 -14.85 -31.01
CA MET A 277 -4.47 -16.09 -31.41
C MET A 277 -5.99 -15.93 -31.55
N ASP A 278 -6.60 -16.85 -32.29
CA ASP A 278 -8.06 -17.01 -32.36
C ASP A 278 -8.58 -17.85 -31.18
N GLU A 279 -9.90 -18.01 -31.07
CA GLU A 279 -10.54 -18.83 -30.03
C GLU A 279 -10.14 -20.32 -30.09
N SER A 280 -9.64 -20.78 -31.23
CA SER A 280 -9.18 -22.16 -31.45
C SER A 280 -7.69 -22.35 -31.14
N GLY A 281 -6.96 -21.30 -30.75
CA GLY A 281 -5.54 -21.33 -30.43
C GLY A 281 -4.60 -21.13 -31.63
N ASN A 282 -5.14 -20.83 -32.84
CA ASN A 282 -4.31 -20.59 -34.03
C ASN A 282 -3.74 -19.16 -33.97
N ALA A 283 -2.48 -19.00 -34.41
CA ALA A 283 -1.85 -17.69 -34.47
C ALA A 283 -2.56 -16.76 -35.47
N LEU A 284 -2.83 -15.52 -35.03
CA LEU A 284 -3.41 -14.48 -35.89
C LEU A 284 -2.31 -13.48 -36.26
N GLN A 285 -2.39 -12.97 -37.52
CA GLN A 285 -1.58 -11.84 -37.98
C GLN A 285 -2.28 -10.49 -37.79
N HIS A 286 -3.59 -10.48 -37.66
CA HIS A 286 -4.42 -9.30 -37.47
C HIS A 286 -5.69 -9.68 -36.71
N ALA A 287 -6.24 -8.72 -35.95
CA ALA A 287 -7.56 -8.82 -35.35
C ALA A 287 -8.61 -8.14 -36.21
N GLU A 288 -9.89 -8.41 -35.96
CA GLU A 288 -11.03 -7.77 -36.63
C GLU A 288 -11.93 -7.12 -35.57
N THR A 289 -12.45 -5.92 -35.86
CA THR A 289 -13.44 -5.24 -35.00
C THR A 289 -14.69 -6.13 -34.87
N GLY A 290 -15.18 -6.28 -33.64
CA GLY A 290 -16.36 -7.11 -33.34
C GLY A 290 -16.09 -8.61 -33.27
N ARG A 291 -14.85 -9.07 -33.42
CA ARG A 291 -14.50 -10.48 -33.30
C ARG A 291 -13.59 -10.71 -32.07
N THR A 292 -13.77 -11.85 -31.43
CA THR A 292 -12.91 -12.27 -30.31
C THR A 292 -11.49 -12.59 -30.78
N PHE A 293 -10.49 -12.12 -30.08
CA PHE A 293 -9.11 -12.58 -30.21
C PHE A 293 -8.45 -12.74 -28.85
N GLY A 294 -7.39 -13.52 -28.78
CA GLY A 294 -6.62 -13.77 -27.56
C GLY A 294 -5.17 -13.29 -27.67
N LEU A 295 -4.61 -12.96 -26.54
CA LEU A 295 -3.16 -12.81 -26.32
C LEU A 295 -2.68 -14.04 -25.54
N GLU A 296 -1.77 -14.81 -26.12
CA GLU A 296 -1.07 -15.91 -25.44
C GLU A 296 0.32 -15.42 -25.05
N VAL A 297 0.68 -15.61 -23.79
CA VAL A 297 1.97 -15.24 -23.22
C VAL A 297 2.58 -16.46 -22.55
N GLN A 298 3.81 -16.78 -22.90
CA GLN A 298 4.59 -17.81 -22.22
C GLN A 298 5.48 -17.16 -21.17
N LEU A 299 5.44 -17.72 -19.98
CA LEU A 299 6.19 -17.27 -18.79
C LEU A 299 7.16 -18.37 -18.37
N THR A 300 8.38 -18.01 -18.06
CA THR A 300 9.33 -18.87 -17.35
C THR A 300 9.52 -18.33 -15.95
N CYS A 301 9.10 -19.10 -14.94
CA CYS A 301 9.24 -18.76 -13.53
C CYS A 301 10.47 -19.45 -12.98
N HIS A 302 11.51 -18.69 -12.67
CA HIS A 302 12.78 -19.23 -12.15
C HIS A 302 12.67 -19.63 -10.68
N GLU A 303 11.71 -19.06 -9.95
CA GLU A 303 11.39 -19.34 -8.56
C GLU A 303 9.88 -19.42 -8.35
N ARG A 304 9.46 -20.13 -7.31
CA ARG A 304 8.03 -20.18 -6.93
C ARG A 304 7.57 -18.82 -6.44
N ILE A 305 6.56 -18.24 -7.09
CA ILE A 305 6.00 -16.92 -6.76
C ILE A 305 4.49 -17.01 -6.51
N LEU A 306 4.01 -16.19 -5.57
CA LEU A 306 2.58 -16.06 -5.27
C LEU A 306 1.94 -15.06 -6.24
N GLY A 307 0.88 -15.49 -6.93
CA GLY A 307 -0.08 -14.69 -7.68
C GLY A 307 0.44 -13.45 -8.39
N PRO A 308 1.36 -13.57 -9.37
CA PRO A 308 1.88 -12.36 -10.02
C PRO A 308 0.77 -11.59 -10.73
N ASN A 309 0.89 -10.26 -10.70
CA ASN A 309 -0.02 -9.35 -11.39
C ASN A 309 0.50 -9.10 -12.80
N LEU A 310 -0.09 -9.78 -13.77
CA LEU A 310 0.22 -9.64 -15.19
C LEU A 310 -0.63 -8.53 -15.79
N ARG A 311 -0.01 -7.48 -16.31
CA ARG A 311 -0.65 -6.33 -16.93
C ARG A 311 -0.38 -6.28 -18.44
N PHE A 312 -1.41 -5.99 -19.20
CA PHE A 312 -1.33 -5.71 -20.63
C PHE A 312 -1.73 -4.26 -20.86
N ALA A 313 -0.80 -3.42 -21.28
CA ALA A 313 -1.09 -2.06 -21.71
C ALA A 313 -1.14 -2.03 -23.24
N MET A 314 -2.27 -1.64 -23.79
CA MET A 314 -2.48 -1.57 -25.23
C MET A 314 -2.43 -0.11 -25.69
N GLN A 315 -1.54 0.19 -26.62
CA GLN A 315 -1.38 1.53 -27.21
C GLN A 315 -1.71 1.50 -28.70
N HIS A 316 -2.33 2.58 -29.17
CA HIS A 316 -2.51 2.85 -30.61
C HIS A 316 -1.21 3.44 -31.18
N GLU A 317 -0.99 3.34 -32.51
CA GLU A 317 0.19 3.88 -33.20
C GLU A 317 0.43 5.39 -32.98
N SER A 318 -0.58 6.14 -32.57
CA SER A 318 -0.46 7.54 -32.15
C SER A 318 0.21 7.74 -30.78
N GLY A 319 0.53 6.66 -30.07
CA GLY A 319 1.05 6.69 -28.70
C GLY A 319 -0.04 6.79 -27.61
N ALA A 320 -1.31 6.89 -27.99
CA ALA A 320 -2.39 6.96 -27.03
C ALA A 320 -2.61 5.60 -26.34
N LEU A 321 -2.65 5.58 -25.00
CA LEU A 321 -3.05 4.40 -24.23
C LEU A 321 -4.55 4.15 -24.45
N VAL A 322 -4.88 2.98 -25.01
CA VAL A 322 -6.26 2.58 -25.27
C VAL A 322 -6.89 1.90 -24.07
N THR A 323 -6.16 0.97 -23.48
CA THR A 323 -6.61 0.24 -22.29
C THR A 323 -5.43 -0.38 -21.54
N MET A 324 -5.64 -0.60 -20.24
CA MET A 324 -4.75 -1.39 -19.40
C MET A 324 -5.56 -2.45 -18.67
N MET A 325 -5.24 -3.70 -18.92
CA MET A 325 -5.90 -4.88 -18.33
C MET A 325 -4.93 -5.57 -17.37
N SER A 326 -5.44 -6.16 -16.29
CA SER A 326 -4.66 -7.05 -15.43
C SER A 326 -5.53 -8.17 -14.90
N ASN A 327 -4.91 -9.33 -14.63
CA ASN A 327 -5.61 -10.46 -14.00
C ASN A 327 -6.22 -10.07 -12.66
N HIS A 328 -5.52 -9.33 -11.80
CA HIS A 328 -6.03 -8.90 -10.48
C HIS A 328 -7.26 -7.99 -10.60
N ARG A 329 -7.23 -7.02 -11.55
CA ARG A 329 -8.37 -6.12 -11.77
C ARG A 329 -9.63 -6.86 -12.25
N LEU A 330 -9.43 -7.97 -12.95
CA LEU A 330 -10.50 -8.84 -13.43
C LEU A 330 -10.89 -9.94 -12.43
N GLY A 331 -10.27 -9.96 -11.24
CA GLY A 331 -10.56 -10.94 -10.19
C GLY A 331 -9.94 -12.32 -10.41
N TYR A 332 -8.97 -12.45 -11.34
CA TYR A 332 -8.26 -13.71 -11.56
C TYR A 332 -7.00 -13.75 -10.70
N ASP A 333 -6.94 -14.74 -9.79
CA ASP A 333 -5.75 -15.06 -9.02
C ASP A 333 -5.11 -16.33 -9.59
N PHE A 334 -3.82 -16.24 -9.94
CA PHE A 334 -3.07 -17.39 -10.45
C PHE A 334 -2.57 -18.32 -9.33
N GLY A 335 -2.73 -17.94 -8.06
CA GLY A 335 -2.16 -18.66 -6.93
C GLY A 335 -0.63 -18.72 -7.02
N TYR A 336 -0.04 -19.81 -6.51
CA TYR A 336 1.41 -20.02 -6.67
C TYR A 336 1.72 -20.55 -8.07
N ILE A 337 2.69 -19.91 -8.76
CA ILE A 337 3.21 -20.38 -10.03
C ILE A 337 4.71 -20.71 -9.94
N GLU A 338 5.17 -21.69 -10.71
CA GLU A 338 6.55 -22.17 -10.78
C GLU A 338 6.79 -22.85 -12.13
N GLY A 339 8.01 -22.75 -12.68
CA GLY A 339 8.38 -23.31 -13.97
C GLY A 339 7.67 -22.62 -15.14
N ASP A 340 7.57 -23.31 -16.27
CA ASP A 340 6.96 -22.73 -17.47
C ASP A 340 5.45 -22.70 -17.36
N LYS A 341 4.84 -21.55 -17.69
CA LYS A 341 3.41 -21.31 -17.69
C LYS A 341 2.99 -20.63 -18.98
N THR A 342 1.78 -20.93 -19.41
CA THR A 342 1.11 -20.20 -20.51
C THR A 342 -0.10 -19.49 -19.95
N VAL A 343 -0.18 -18.21 -20.18
CA VAL A 343 -1.33 -17.36 -19.82
C VAL A 343 -2.01 -16.90 -21.11
N THR A 344 -3.32 -17.05 -21.17
CA THR A 344 -4.13 -16.57 -22.30
C THR A 344 -5.18 -15.60 -21.81
N ALA A 345 -5.26 -14.43 -22.44
CA ALA A 345 -6.28 -13.42 -22.19
C ALA A 345 -7.08 -13.19 -23.44
N PHE A 346 -8.41 -13.34 -23.38
CA PHE A 346 -9.31 -13.11 -24.51
C PHE A 346 -10.00 -11.75 -24.39
N LEU A 347 -10.00 -10.98 -25.49
CA LEU A 347 -10.82 -9.81 -25.69
C LEU A 347 -12.02 -10.21 -26.54
N THR A 348 -13.18 -10.37 -25.90
CA THR A 348 -14.45 -10.73 -26.55
C THR A 348 -15.08 -9.49 -27.18
N ASP A 349 -15.77 -9.65 -28.32
CA ASP A 349 -16.41 -8.55 -29.07
C ASP A 349 -15.48 -7.35 -29.25
N ASN A 350 -14.28 -7.59 -29.77
CA ASN A 350 -13.22 -6.61 -29.92
C ASN A 350 -13.73 -5.21 -30.29
N PRO A 351 -13.70 -4.22 -29.38
CA PRO A 351 -14.20 -2.87 -29.63
C PRO A 351 -13.19 -1.98 -30.36
N LEU A 352 -11.97 -2.47 -30.63
CA LEU A 352 -10.92 -1.67 -31.24
C LEU A 352 -11.29 -1.34 -32.69
N LEU A 353 -11.12 -0.09 -33.06
CA LEU A 353 -11.29 0.37 -34.45
C LEU A 353 -10.03 0.06 -35.26
N PRO A 354 -10.16 0.03 -36.63
CA PRO A 354 -9.03 -0.23 -37.51
C PRO A 354 -7.84 0.68 -37.24
N GLY A 355 -6.64 0.09 -37.13
CA GLY A 355 -5.40 0.78 -36.81
C GLY A 355 -4.29 -0.19 -36.41
N ARG A 356 -3.11 0.34 -36.12
CA ARG A 356 -2.01 -0.45 -35.56
C ARG A 356 -1.97 -0.26 -34.06
N TYR A 357 -1.76 -1.36 -33.36
CA TYR A 357 -1.73 -1.42 -31.90
C TYR A 357 -0.50 -2.15 -31.44
N ARG A 358 0.00 -1.75 -30.28
CA ARG A 358 1.11 -2.39 -29.57
C ARG A 358 0.65 -2.81 -28.20
N VAL A 359 1.16 -3.93 -27.73
CA VAL A 359 0.91 -4.44 -26.39
C VAL A 359 2.23 -4.46 -25.64
N HIS A 360 2.25 -3.75 -24.51
CA HIS A 360 3.33 -3.83 -23.52
C HIS A 360 2.87 -4.81 -22.45
N ILE A 361 3.77 -5.61 -21.94
CA ILE A 361 3.51 -6.62 -20.91
C ILE A 361 4.35 -6.31 -19.69
N ASP A 362 3.71 -6.07 -18.56
CA ASP A 362 4.36 -5.91 -17.28
C ASP A 362 3.95 -7.02 -16.33
N ILE A 363 4.90 -7.55 -15.58
CA ILE A 363 4.67 -8.48 -14.48
C ILE A 363 5.08 -7.81 -13.18
N PHE A 364 4.15 -7.73 -12.24
CA PHE A 364 4.40 -7.26 -10.89
C PHE A 364 4.21 -8.41 -9.89
N ASP A 365 4.68 -8.21 -8.67
CA ASP A 365 4.36 -9.07 -7.54
C ASP A 365 2.84 -9.05 -7.23
N HIS A 366 2.40 -9.91 -6.32
CA HIS A 366 1.00 -9.99 -5.90
C HIS A 366 0.46 -8.68 -5.30
N THR A 367 1.32 -7.79 -4.80
CA THR A 367 0.92 -6.47 -4.29
C THR A 367 0.76 -5.43 -5.39
N GLY A 368 1.30 -5.69 -6.58
CA GLY A 368 1.34 -4.77 -7.71
C GLY A 368 2.36 -3.64 -7.57
N SER A 369 3.29 -3.75 -6.61
CA SER A 369 4.25 -2.70 -6.27
C SER A 369 5.65 -2.97 -6.83
N VAL A 370 6.05 -4.24 -6.93
CA VAL A 370 7.37 -4.67 -7.36
C VAL A 370 7.35 -5.12 -8.80
N LEU A 371 8.09 -4.45 -9.67
CA LEU A 371 8.23 -4.85 -11.08
C LEU A 371 9.12 -6.09 -11.18
N ILE A 372 8.60 -7.16 -11.79
CA ILE A 372 9.29 -8.43 -11.99
C ILE A 372 9.86 -8.54 -13.40
N ASP A 373 9.06 -8.17 -14.40
CA ASP A 373 9.45 -8.14 -15.81
C ASP A 373 8.69 -7.04 -16.56
N ASN A 374 9.33 -6.42 -17.52
CA ASN A 374 8.72 -5.45 -18.42
C ASN A 374 9.13 -5.82 -19.85
N TRP A 375 8.16 -5.94 -20.74
CA TRP A 375 8.38 -6.19 -22.14
C TRP A 375 7.62 -5.17 -22.99
N ASP A 376 8.32 -4.11 -23.35
CA ASP A 376 7.80 -3.09 -24.26
C ASP A 376 7.63 -3.66 -25.67
N ASP A 377 6.54 -3.26 -26.33
CA ASP A 377 6.20 -3.68 -27.69
C ASP A 377 6.25 -5.22 -27.89
N ALA A 378 5.80 -5.97 -26.88
CA ALA A 378 5.83 -7.45 -26.88
C ALA A 378 5.04 -8.05 -28.06
N VAL A 379 3.95 -7.40 -28.47
CA VAL A 379 3.16 -7.77 -29.64
C VAL A 379 2.74 -6.50 -30.37
N GLU A 380 3.01 -6.47 -31.69
CA GLU A 380 2.48 -5.47 -32.61
C GLU A 380 1.49 -6.14 -33.55
N PHE A 381 0.30 -5.53 -33.73
CA PHE A 381 -0.75 -6.08 -34.59
C PHE A 381 -1.60 -5.00 -35.22
N THR A 382 -2.35 -5.39 -36.27
CA THR A 382 -3.29 -4.52 -36.95
C THR A 382 -4.71 -5.00 -36.69
N VAL A 383 -5.61 -4.06 -36.43
CA VAL A 383 -7.05 -4.31 -36.42
C VAL A 383 -7.62 -3.91 -37.76
N ARG A 384 -8.44 -4.79 -38.36
CA ARG A 384 -9.17 -4.55 -39.62
C ARG A 384 -10.65 -4.35 -39.32
N SER A 385 -11.35 -3.67 -40.21
CA SER A 385 -12.79 -3.53 -40.12
C SER A 385 -13.46 -4.90 -40.31
N GLY A 386 -14.24 -5.31 -39.31
CA GLY A 386 -15.08 -6.50 -39.37
C GLY A 386 -16.55 -6.21 -39.82
N ARG A 387 -16.99 -4.95 -39.77
CA ARG A 387 -18.35 -4.48 -40.10
C ARG A 387 -18.28 -3.18 -40.91
N GLY A 388 -19.27 -2.93 -41.77
CA GLY A 388 -19.22 -2.02 -42.93
C GLY A 388 -19.01 -0.52 -42.68
N GLU A 389 -19.48 0.13 -41.61
CA GLU A 389 -19.21 1.52 -41.32
C GLU A 389 -18.29 1.64 -40.11
N ILE A 390 -17.26 2.50 -40.22
CA ILE A 390 -16.21 2.65 -39.25
C ILE A 390 -16.45 3.94 -38.47
N GLY A 391 -16.57 3.85 -37.12
CA GLY A 391 -16.54 5.00 -36.25
C GLY A 391 -15.17 5.71 -36.25
N GLN A 392 -15.11 6.94 -35.73
CA GLN A 392 -13.86 7.65 -35.51
C GLN A 392 -13.43 7.51 -34.05
N GLY A 393 -12.14 7.23 -33.80
CA GLY A 393 -11.59 7.05 -32.47
C GLY A 393 -10.74 5.78 -32.35
N PHE A 394 -10.60 5.25 -31.14
CA PHE A 394 -9.82 4.04 -30.86
C PHE A 394 -10.68 2.82 -30.53
N VAL A 395 -11.88 3.04 -30.02
CA VAL A 395 -12.82 2.00 -29.61
C VAL A 395 -14.23 2.32 -30.03
N GLU A 396 -14.99 1.28 -30.35
CA GLU A 396 -16.42 1.34 -30.60
C GLU A 396 -17.16 1.01 -29.29
N LEU A 397 -17.96 1.96 -28.80
CA LEU A 397 -18.76 1.73 -27.58
C LEU A 397 -20.16 1.23 -28.01
N PRO A 398 -20.73 0.22 -27.33
CA PRO A 398 -22.09 -0.22 -27.58
C PRO A 398 -23.07 0.88 -27.16
N TYR A 399 -23.92 1.33 -28.09
CA TYR A 399 -25.00 2.30 -27.82
C TYR A 399 -26.28 1.93 -28.55
N THR A 400 -27.40 2.31 -27.96
CA THR A 400 -28.71 2.16 -28.56
C THR A 400 -29.42 3.49 -28.60
N TYR A 401 -30.14 3.78 -29.71
CA TYR A 401 -31.00 4.94 -29.84
C TYR A 401 -32.45 4.51 -29.68
N SER A 402 -33.25 5.31 -28.99
CA SER A 402 -34.72 5.23 -29.01
C SER A 402 -35.30 6.60 -29.31
N ILE A 403 -36.25 6.65 -30.24
CA ILE A 403 -37.04 7.85 -30.52
C ILE A 403 -38.44 7.55 -30.01
N SER A 404 -38.98 8.38 -29.12
CA SER A 404 -40.36 8.33 -28.60
C SER A 404 -41.22 9.42 -29.17
#